data_713605a6f61ac8791ef9ffe8abef2b74
#
_entry.id   713605a6f61ac8791ef9ffe8abef2b74
#
_cell.length_a   1.000
_cell.length_b   1.000
_cell.length_c   1.000
_cell.angle_alpha   90.00
_cell.angle_beta   90.00
_cell.angle_gamma   90.00
#
_symmetry.space_group_name_H-M   'P 1'
#
loop_
_entity.id
_entity.type
_entity.pdbx_description
1 polymer ?
#
loop_
_entity_poly.entity_id
_entity_poly.type
_entity_poly.pdbx_seq_one_letter_code
_entity_poly.pdbx_strand_id
1 'polypeptide(L)'
;MIKHIVLFKFNASADKEAKLQQIKTELEQLPDIIPELKEIHVGLNTNPAEKWDLSLEAFVEHWQDLDTYANHPAHQKIVKNLIAPLKADPACVDFQI
;
A
#
# COMPACT_ATOMS: atom_id res chain seq x y z
N MET A 1 13.95 10.22 8.26
CA MET A 1 13.25 9.28 7.38
C MET A 1 11.82 9.76 7.15
N ILE A 2 11.26 9.49 6.01
CA ILE A 2 9.88 9.86 5.67
C ILE A 2 8.98 8.66 5.86
N LYS A 3 7.86 8.86 6.54
CA LYS A 3 6.82 7.83 6.69
C LYS A 3 5.62 8.21 5.83
N HIS A 4 5.24 7.29 4.95
CA HIS A 4 4.10 7.41 4.04
C HIS A 4 3.01 6.47 4.54
N ILE A 5 1.86 7.02 4.91
CA ILE A 5 0.73 6.24 5.41
C ILE A 5 -0.42 6.33 4.42
N VAL A 6 -0.98 5.19 4.05
CA VAL A 6 -2.15 5.10 3.19
C VAL A 6 -3.19 4.20 3.84
N LEU A 7 -4.43 4.64 3.83
CA LEU A 7 -5.58 3.82 4.17
C LEU A 7 -6.39 3.61 2.90
N PHE A 8 -6.76 2.37 2.64
CA PHE A 8 -7.60 2.02 1.49
C PHE A 8 -8.94 1.47 1.93
N LYS A 9 -9.97 1.90 1.22
CA LYS A 9 -11.29 1.30 1.28
C LYS A 9 -11.59 0.75 -0.11
N PHE A 10 -11.96 -0.52 -0.19
CA PHE A 10 -12.26 -1.19 -1.45
C PHE A 10 -13.75 -1.50 -1.56
N ASN A 11 -14.24 -1.57 -2.78
CA ASN A 11 -15.62 -1.98 -3.03
C ASN A 11 -15.81 -3.45 -2.66
N ALA A 12 -17.02 -3.79 -2.21
CA ALA A 12 -17.36 -5.16 -1.89
C ALA A 12 -17.32 -6.04 -3.14
N SER A 13 -16.75 -7.24 -3.00
CA SER A 13 -16.73 -8.24 -4.05
C SER A 13 -16.63 -9.62 -3.40
N ALA A 14 -17.01 -10.66 -4.15
CA ALA A 14 -17.01 -12.03 -3.64
C ALA A 14 -15.62 -12.53 -3.25
N ASP A 15 -14.58 -12.03 -3.92
CA ASP A 15 -13.18 -12.43 -3.71
C ASP A 15 -12.35 -11.38 -2.98
N LYS A 16 -12.99 -10.41 -2.33
CA LYS A 16 -12.31 -9.28 -1.68
C LYS A 16 -11.24 -9.74 -0.69
N GLU A 17 -11.56 -10.70 0.18
CA GLU A 17 -10.62 -11.19 1.20
C GLU A 17 -9.36 -11.79 0.57
N ALA A 18 -9.52 -12.59 -0.48
CA ALA A 18 -8.40 -13.18 -1.20
C ALA A 18 -7.55 -12.10 -1.88
N LYS A 19 -8.20 -11.10 -2.46
CA LYS A 19 -7.51 -9.98 -3.11
C LYS A 19 -6.72 -9.14 -2.11
N LEU A 20 -7.29 -8.84 -0.95
CA LEU A 20 -6.61 -8.10 0.11
C LEU A 20 -5.35 -8.84 0.57
N GLN A 21 -5.45 -10.15 0.76
CA GLN A 21 -4.31 -10.96 1.17
C GLN A 21 -3.21 -10.96 0.10
N GLN A 22 -3.58 -11.02 -1.17
CA GLN A 22 -2.63 -10.96 -2.29
C GLN A 22 -1.94 -9.59 -2.34
N ILE A 23 -2.69 -8.50 -2.19
CA ILE A 23 -2.15 -7.14 -2.17
C ILE A 23 -1.11 -7.02 -1.05
N LYS A 24 -1.45 -7.47 0.16
CA LYS A 24 -0.54 -7.45 1.31
C LYS A 24 0.75 -8.20 0.99
N THR A 25 0.65 -9.42 0.49
CA THR A 25 1.80 -10.26 0.18
C THR A 25 2.72 -9.59 -0.85
N GLU A 26 2.16 -9.04 -1.92
CA GLU A 26 2.96 -8.43 -2.98
C GLU A 26 3.56 -7.08 -2.57
N LEU A 27 2.83 -6.26 -1.82
CA LEU A 27 3.36 -5.00 -1.31
C LEU A 27 4.52 -5.24 -0.34
N GLU A 28 4.42 -6.23 0.53
CA GLU A 28 5.45 -6.53 1.52
C GLU A 28 6.75 -7.07 0.91
N GLN A 29 6.72 -7.49 -0.35
CA GLN A 29 7.91 -7.92 -1.09
C GLN A 29 8.68 -6.74 -1.71
N LEU A 30 8.09 -5.57 -1.81
CA LEU A 30 8.66 -4.43 -2.52
C LEU A 30 10.02 -3.94 -1.98
N PRO A 31 10.31 -3.98 -0.66
CA PRO A 31 11.63 -3.56 -0.20
C PRO A 31 12.79 -4.38 -0.77
N ASP A 32 12.55 -5.64 -1.14
CA ASP A 32 13.55 -6.50 -1.78
C ASP A 32 13.79 -6.15 -3.25
N ILE A 33 12.86 -5.38 -3.85
CA ILE A 33 12.88 -5.04 -5.26
C ILE A 33 13.27 -3.57 -5.47
N ILE A 34 12.80 -2.69 -4.57
CA ILE A 34 12.98 -1.23 -4.67
C ILE A 34 13.97 -0.80 -3.60
N PRO A 35 15.24 -0.49 -3.97
CA PRO A 35 16.26 -0.13 -2.98
C PRO A 35 15.92 1.11 -2.15
N GLU A 36 15.19 2.07 -2.71
CA GLU A 36 14.79 3.31 -2.03
C GLU A 36 13.73 3.07 -0.97
N LEU A 37 12.98 1.98 -1.06
CA LEU A 37 11.96 1.62 -0.07
C LEU A 37 12.61 0.80 1.05
N LYS A 38 12.74 1.40 2.23
CA LYS A 38 13.47 0.77 3.36
C LYS A 38 12.63 -0.23 4.13
N GLU A 39 11.37 0.09 4.34
CA GLU A 39 10.41 -0.78 5.02
C GLU A 39 9.02 -0.53 4.47
N ILE A 40 8.18 -1.55 4.54
CA ILE A 40 6.76 -1.43 4.27
C ILE A 40 6.01 -2.37 5.22
N HIS A 41 4.93 -1.88 5.81
CA HIS A 41 4.06 -2.67 6.67
C HIS A 41 2.63 -2.55 6.17
N VAL A 42 1.97 -3.67 5.97
CA VAL A 42 0.59 -3.71 5.50
C VAL A 42 -0.27 -4.43 6.54
N GLY A 43 -1.30 -3.74 7.03
CA GLY A 43 -2.27 -4.30 7.94
C GLY A 43 -3.63 -4.45 7.26
N LEU A 44 -4.26 -5.60 7.45
CA LEU A 44 -5.63 -5.81 7.00
C LEU A 44 -6.56 -5.59 8.19
N ASN A 45 -7.62 -4.80 7.98
CA ASN A 45 -8.55 -4.48 9.05
C ASN A 45 -9.28 -5.72 9.56
N THR A 46 -9.29 -5.90 10.87
CA THR A 46 -10.04 -6.96 11.54
C THR A 46 -11.09 -6.41 12.51
N ASN A 47 -11.26 -5.09 12.54
CA ASN A 47 -12.25 -4.43 13.37
C ASN A 47 -13.53 -4.18 12.57
N PRO A 48 -14.64 -4.90 12.83
CA PRO A 48 -15.85 -4.75 12.02
C PRO A 48 -16.54 -3.39 12.20
N ALA A 49 -16.16 -2.61 13.22
CA ALA A 49 -16.71 -1.28 13.44
C ALA A 49 -16.05 -0.22 12.54
N GLU A 50 -14.90 -0.53 11.92
CA GLU A 50 -14.15 0.41 11.09
C GLU A 50 -14.45 0.19 9.61
N LYS A 51 -14.41 1.31 8.85
CA LYS A 51 -14.76 1.27 7.42
C LYS A 51 -13.58 0.98 6.50
N TRP A 52 -12.34 1.22 6.96
CA TRP A 52 -11.15 1.03 6.15
C TRP A 52 -10.77 -0.45 6.08
N ASP A 53 -10.24 -0.88 4.95
CA ASP A 53 -9.93 -2.29 4.71
C ASP A 53 -8.46 -2.62 4.90
N LEU A 54 -7.58 -1.66 4.61
CA LEU A 54 -6.14 -1.91 4.60
C LEU A 54 -5.39 -0.65 4.99
N SER A 55 -4.34 -0.83 5.79
CA SER A 55 -3.38 0.23 6.07
C SER A 55 -2.02 -0.14 5.48
N LEU A 56 -1.32 0.86 4.95
CA LEU A 56 0.02 0.72 4.44
C LEU A 56 0.91 1.78 5.07
N GLU A 57 2.07 1.37 5.58
CA GLU A 57 3.11 2.28 6.04
C GLU A 57 4.38 1.98 5.26
N ALA A 58 4.86 2.97 4.50
CA ALA A 58 6.10 2.86 3.71
C ALA A 58 7.12 3.86 4.25
N PHE A 59 8.39 3.45 4.27
CA PHE A 59 9.49 4.25 4.82
C PHE A 59 10.55 4.47 3.76
N VAL A 60 10.87 5.74 3.50
CA VAL A 60 11.94 6.15 2.59
C VAL A 60 12.82 7.20 3.28
N GLU A 61 14.06 7.40 2.80
CA GLU A 61 14.98 8.36 3.44
C GLU A 61 14.73 9.79 3.00
N HIS A 62 14.40 10.01 1.72
CA HIS A 62 14.25 11.34 1.14
C HIS A 62 12.94 11.46 0.39
N TRP A 63 12.44 12.71 0.26
CA TRP A 63 11.19 12.97 -0.46
C TRP A 63 11.21 12.45 -1.90
N GLN A 64 12.35 12.61 -2.60
CA GLN A 64 12.46 12.09 -3.97
C GLN A 64 12.35 10.56 -4.05
N ASP A 65 12.73 9.86 -2.98
CA ASP A 65 12.62 8.40 -2.92
C ASP A 65 11.16 7.95 -2.87
N LEU A 66 10.29 8.79 -2.33
CA LEU A 66 8.85 8.52 -2.34
C LEU A 66 8.31 8.50 -3.77
N ASP A 67 8.74 9.45 -4.60
CA ASP A 67 8.37 9.48 -6.02
C ASP A 67 8.96 8.28 -6.76
N THR A 68 10.21 7.92 -6.46
CA THR A 68 10.87 6.75 -7.05
C THR A 68 10.10 5.48 -6.74
N TYR A 69 9.69 5.30 -5.49
CA TYR A 69 8.86 4.17 -5.06
C TYR A 69 7.50 4.19 -5.77
N ALA A 70 6.80 5.32 -5.73
CA ALA A 70 5.47 5.44 -6.31
C ALA A 70 5.45 5.13 -7.81
N ASN A 71 6.47 5.55 -8.53
CA ASN A 71 6.57 5.38 -9.99
C ASN A 71 7.33 4.12 -10.42
N HIS A 72 7.86 3.34 -9.47
CA HIS A 72 8.60 2.13 -9.80
C HIS A 72 7.68 1.12 -10.49
N PRO A 73 8.14 0.45 -11.56
CA PRO A 73 7.32 -0.52 -12.29
C PRO A 73 6.73 -1.62 -11.41
N ALA A 74 7.47 -2.11 -10.42
CA ALA A 74 6.98 -3.14 -9.51
C ALA A 74 5.80 -2.65 -8.68
N HIS A 75 5.83 -1.40 -8.20
CA HIS A 75 4.73 -0.79 -7.46
C HIS A 75 3.53 -0.53 -8.39
N GLN A 76 3.79 0.05 -9.57
CA GLN A 76 2.74 0.36 -10.54
C GLN A 76 2.00 -0.88 -11.02
N LYS A 77 2.68 -2.00 -11.14
CA LYS A 77 2.06 -3.28 -11.50
C LYS A 77 1.02 -3.72 -10.47
N ILE A 78 1.34 -3.59 -9.18
CA ILE A 78 0.42 -3.92 -8.10
C ILE A 78 -0.78 -2.98 -8.12
N VAL A 79 -0.54 -1.68 -8.25
CA VAL A 79 -1.60 -0.68 -8.31
C VAL A 79 -2.54 -0.97 -9.47
N LYS A 80 -2.00 -1.17 -10.66
CA LYS A 80 -2.79 -1.36 -11.88
C LYS A 80 -3.57 -2.67 -11.87
N ASN A 81 -2.93 -3.75 -11.43
CA ASN A 81 -3.50 -5.10 -11.57
C ASN A 81 -4.34 -5.53 -10.37
N LEU A 82 -4.05 -5.05 -9.17
CA LEU A 82 -4.71 -5.51 -7.96
C LEU A 82 -5.52 -4.43 -7.25
N ILE A 83 -5.00 -3.22 -7.14
CA ILE A 83 -5.64 -2.15 -6.35
C ILE A 83 -6.71 -1.43 -7.16
N ALA A 84 -6.36 -0.93 -8.35
CA ALA A 84 -7.28 -0.17 -9.19
C ALA A 84 -8.56 -0.93 -9.56
N PRO A 85 -8.49 -2.24 -9.87
CA PRO A 85 -9.72 -3.00 -10.18
C PRO A 85 -10.73 -3.06 -9.04
N LEU A 86 -10.28 -2.91 -7.79
CA LEU A 86 -11.16 -2.90 -6.61
C LEU A 86 -11.72 -1.51 -6.32
N LYS A 87 -11.40 -0.52 -7.17
CA LYS A 87 -11.86 0.87 -7.03
C LYS A 87 -11.54 1.42 -5.64
N ALA A 88 -10.25 1.34 -5.28
CA ALA A 88 -9.77 1.80 -3.99
C ALA A 88 -10.03 3.29 -3.79
N ASP A 89 -10.44 3.66 -2.58
CA ASP A 89 -10.59 5.04 -2.15
C ASP A 89 -9.52 5.31 -1.09
N PRO A 90 -8.41 5.98 -1.45
CA PRO A 90 -7.29 6.16 -0.54
C PRO A 90 -7.39 7.42 0.30
N ALA A 91 -6.82 7.35 1.50
CA ALA A 91 -6.50 8.51 2.32
C ALA A 91 -5.01 8.43 2.65
N CYS A 92 -4.28 9.52 2.44
CA CYS A 92 -2.83 9.52 2.57
C CYS A 92 -2.34 10.64 3.48
N VAL A 93 -1.25 10.37 4.21
CA VAL A 93 -0.49 11.39 4.92
C VAL A 93 0.99 10.99 4.89
N ASP A 94 1.86 11.98 4.65
CA ASP A 94 3.30 11.79 4.60
C ASP A 94 3.95 12.74 5.58
N PHE A 95 4.89 12.24 6.38
CA PHE A 95 5.58 13.10 7.34
C PHE A 95 6.98 12.58 7.64
N GLN A 96 7.80 13.49 8.12
CA GLN A 96 9.16 13.18 8.55
C GLN A 96 9.17 12.74 10.02
N ILE A 97 9.87 11.64 10.26
CA ILE A 97 10.05 11.10 11.62
C ILE A 97 11.51 11.21 12.04
#